data_9b5209945974604eeb8541a08f092079
#
_entry.id   9b5209945974604eeb8541a08f092079
#
_cell.length_a   1.000
_cell.length_b   1.000
_cell.length_c   1.000
_cell.angle_alpha   90.00
_cell.angle_beta   90.00
_cell.angle_gamma   90.00
#
_symmetry.space_group_name_H-M   'P 1'
#
loop_
_entity.id
_entity.type
_entity.pdbx_description
1 polymer ?
#
loop_
_entity_poly.entity_id
_entity_poly.type
_entity_poly.pdbx_seq_one_letter_code
_entity_poly.pdbx_strand_id
1 'polypeptide(L)'
;MKLGIYQLVTSLGIKKQEGISALQSVLVLIFLAIIGKKRVSKGETIKYYGIAAIAGFSKMPSKSYLHKFLDLITVSCGENFQIVSAKAFKKMGIFKGKIINLDGHFIAYFGKSKIGKDKHPTRNISMGGIKAFFSQDQETGNPIFARVAYPRKGLTPENVTIPMLQIVKDILPEMEKVVFDKWFSVGSLLEYLDKKMNLKYVTLIKLYENRIEEMKSIPTEEFRPLIGSDRLIAFKDTTLRNFSGGMKLIVVRFFEDGIEKYYGYLTNDYESSEEQILDEKSWRWRIENFFKNCDFLGMDALPSIELNKIAGMLAMKIFSFNLVACLRKDLGGEFEKMTVESIFEEIIEFPALVKTNGDKIVVTFYGNYKDSHKAAVQKLLKKFDETGMNAPISWMGDRRIELKFK
;
A
#
# COMPACT_ATOMS: atom_id res chain seq x y z
N MET A 1 21.65 -5.13 9.54
CA MET A 1 20.28 -5.26 8.99
C MET A 1 19.95 -3.98 8.23
N LYS A 2 19.73 -4.07 6.90
CA LYS A 2 19.55 -2.89 6.01
C LYS A 2 18.37 -1.99 6.39
N LEU A 3 17.33 -2.52 7.04
CA LEU A 3 16.12 -1.78 7.41
C LEU A 3 16.22 -1.03 8.75
N GLY A 4 17.26 -1.25 9.57
CA GLY A 4 17.36 -0.57 10.86
C GLY A 4 16.13 -0.75 11.74
N ILE A 5 15.64 -2.00 11.94
CA ILE A 5 14.35 -2.29 12.61
C ILE A 5 14.22 -1.61 13.98
N TYR A 6 15.31 -1.45 14.73
CA TYR A 6 15.31 -0.71 15.99
C TYR A 6 14.95 0.75 15.82
N GLN A 7 15.51 1.42 14.79
CA GLN A 7 15.22 2.83 14.48
C GLN A 7 13.76 2.98 14.04
N LEU A 8 13.25 2.02 13.23
CA LEU A 8 11.85 2.00 12.83
C LEU A 8 10.91 1.89 14.03
N VAL A 9 11.20 1.00 14.97
CA VAL A 9 10.36 0.84 16.16
C VAL A 9 10.48 2.05 17.09
N THR A 10 11.66 2.64 17.22
CA THR A 10 11.87 3.87 17.98
C THR A 10 11.04 5.02 17.42
N SER A 11 10.82 5.07 16.11
CA SER A 11 9.98 6.09 15.46
C SER A 11 8.52 6.05 15.88
N LEU A 12 8.03 4.95 16.45
CA LEU A 12 6.70 4.87 17.06
C LEU A 12 6.60 5.71 18.35
N GLY A 13 7.71 6.12 18.95
CA GLY A 13 7.71 6.92 20.17
C GLY A 13 7.15 6.21 21.40
N ILE A 14 6.99 4.87 21.35
CA ILE A 14 6.40 4.09 22.44
C ILE A 14 7.41 3.92 23.56
N LYS A 15 7.13 4.58 24.69
CA LYS A 15 7.87 4.38 25.94
C LYS A 15 7.23 3.22 26.71
N LYS A 16 7.91 2.10 26.78
CA LYS A 16 7.48 0.94 27.53
C LYS A 16 8.54 0.56 28.55
N GLN A 17 8.17 0.52 29.82
CA GLN A 17 9.11 0.33 30.92
C GLN A 17 9.27 -1.14 31.34
N GLU A 18 8.24 -1.98 31.13
CA GLU A 18 8.27 -3.38 31.59
C GLU A 18 7.61 -4.36 30.60
N GLY A 19 7.99 -5.62 30.71
CA GLY A 19 7.42 -6.75 29.98
C GLY A 19 7.92 -6.87 28.53
N ILE A 20 7.05 -7.26 27.61
CA ILE A 20 7.36 -7.47 26.19
C ILE A 20 7.80 -6.16 25.53
N SER A 21 8.95 -6.12 24.88
CA SER A 21 9.46 -4.92 24.24
C SER A 21 8.56 -4.43 23.07
N ALA A 22 8.63 -3.14 22.75
CA ALA A 22 7.92 -2.58 21.61
C ALA A 22 8.36 -3.28 20.30
N LEU A 23 9.66 -3.56 20.16
CA LEU A 23 10.21 -4.28 19.00
C LEU A 23 9.56 -5.64 18.81
N GLN A 24 9.53 -6.45 19.86
CA GLN A 24 8.93 -7.79 19.82
C GLN A 24 7.43 -7.73 19.48
N SER A 25 6.71 -6.75 20.04
CA SER A 25 5.28 -6.54 19.75
C SER A 25 5.05 -6.17 18.29
N VAL A 26 5.86 -5.28 17.74
CA VAL A 26 5.83 -4.89 16.32
C VAL A 26 6.14 -6.07 15.41
N LEU A 27 7.17 -6.86 15.72
CA LEU A 27 7.52 -8.07 14.97
C LEU A 27 6.36 -9.06 14.91
N VAL A 28 5.67 -9.28 16.04
CA VAL A 28 4.47 -10.15 16.05
C VAL A 28 3.39 -9.62 15.11
N LEU A 29 3.08 -8.31 15.14
CA LEU A 29 2.06 -7.73 14.26
C LEU A 29 2.45 -7.82 12.77
N ILE A 30 3.73 -7.62 12.44
CA ILE A 30 4.27 -7.79 11.10
C ILE A 30 4.14 -9.26 10.64
N PHE A 31 4.55 -10.21 11.47
CA PHE A 31 4.45 -11.63 11.13
C PHE A 31 3.00 -12.09 10.97
N LEU A 32 2.08 -11.62 11.83
CA LEU A 32 0.65 -11.89 11.67
C LEU A 32 0.12 -11.40 10.32
N ALA A 33 0.56 -10.24 9.84
CA ALA A 33 0.19 -9.74 8.53
C ALA A 33 0.77 -10.62 7.40
N ILE A 34 2.07 -10.93 7.44
CA ILE A 34 2.75 -11.74 6.41
C ILE A 34 2.11 -13.12 6.25
N ILE A 35 1.66 -13.74 7.35
CA ILE A 35 0.98 -15.05 7.32
C ILE A 35 -0.53 -14.97 7.09
N GLY A 36 -1.03 -13.86 6.56
CA GLY A 36 -2.44 -13.70 6.18
C GLY A 36 -3.42 -13.66 7.35
N LYS A 37 -2.98 -13.37 8.60
CA LYS A 37 -3.90 -13.25 9.73
C LYS A 37 -4.51 -11.87 9.79
N LYS A 38 -5.71 -11.77 9.21
CA LYS A 38 -6.44 -10.51 9.02
C LYS A 38 -6.72 -9.72 10.31
N ARG A 39 -6.80 -10.38 11.47
CA ARG A 39 -7.13 -9.76 12.76
C ARG A 39 -6.21 -10.25 13.87
N VAL A 40 -5.87 -9.37 14.79
CA VAL A 40 -5.09 -9.68 15.99
C VAL A 40 -5.71 -10.84 16.80
N SER A 41 -7.07 -10.92 16.85
CA SER A 41 -7.79 -11.99 17.52
C SER A 41 -7.53 -13.39 16.94
N LYS A 42 -7.10 -13.47 15.69
CA LYS A 42 -6.73 -14.75 15.06
C LYS A 42 -5.31 -15.19 15.43
N GLY A 43 -4.50 -14.33 16.06
CA GLY A 43 -3.17 -14.67 16.56
C GLY A 43 -3.18 -15.77 17.62
N GLU A 44 -4.23 -15.86 18.45
CA GLU A 44 -4.36 -16.90 19.48
C GLU A 44 -4.55 -18.31 18.89
N THR A 45 -5.02 -18.42 17.64
CA THR A 45 -5.16 -19.70 16.95
C THR A 45 -3.83 -20.19 16.38
N ILE A 46 -2.78 -19.34 16.41
CA ILE A 46 -1.46 -19.67 15.90
C ILE A 46 -0.67 -20.28 17.03
N LYS A 47 -0.70 -21.59 17.13
CA LYS A 47 0.15 -22.36 18.04
C LYS A 47 1.57 -22.58 17.49
N TYR A 48 2.02 -21.71 16.58
CA TYR A 48 3.32 -21.87 15.95
C TYR A 48 4.43 -21.31 16.85
N TYR A 49 5.10 -22.20 17.55
CA TYR A 49 6.31 -21.89 18.31
C TYR A 49 7.34 -21.13 17.45
N GLY A 50 7.48 -21.46 16.16
CA GLY A 50 8.43 -20.83 15.26
C GLY A 50 8.28 -19.33 15.14
N ILE A 51 7.05 -18.80 14.98
CA ILE A 51 6.80 -17.35 14.92
C ILE A 51 7.15 -16.68 16.26
N ALA A 52 6.76 -17.30 17.36
CA ALA A 52 7.11 -16.81 18.69
C ALA A 52 8.64 -16.75 18.86
N ALA A 53 9.34 -17.82 18.51
CA ALA A 53 10.80 -17.91 18.61
C ALA A 53 11.53 -16.84 17.77
N ILE A 54 11.08 -16.61 16.53
CA ILE A 54 11.64 -15.56 15.64
C ILE A 54 11.38 -14.16 16.20
N ALA A 55 10.27 -13.96 16.90
CA ALA A 55 9.99 -12.70 17.62
C ALA A 55 10.65 -12.64 19.01
N GLY A 56 11.40 -13.66 19.40
CA GLY A 56 12.13 -13.71 20.68
C GLY A 56 11.28 -14.14 21.88
N PHE A 57 10.23 -14.95 21.65
CA PHE A 57 9.34 -15.46 22.71
C PHE A 57 9.36 -16.98 22.80
N SER A 58 9.06 -17.50 23.97
CA SER A 58 8.71 -18.91 24.18
C SER A 58 7.26 -19.22 23.82
N LYS A 59 6.37 -18.20 23.84
CA LYS A 59 4.92 -18.32 23.57
C LYS A 59 4.40 -17.02 22.97
N MET A 60 3.47 -17.13 22.02
CA MET A 60 2.81 -15.96 21.42
C MET A 60 2.11 -15.09 22.47
N PRO A 61 2.23 -13.75 22.36
CA PRO A 61 1.49 -12.81 23.20
C PRO A 61 -0.02 -13.00 23.07
N SER A 62 -0.76 -12.77 24.16
CA SER A 62 -2.21 -12.85 24.13
C SER A 62 -2.83 -11.76 23.25
N LYS A 63 -4.02 -12.02 22.74
CA LYS A 63 -4.84 -11.03 22.00
C LYS A 63 -5.02 -9.74 22.81
N SER A 64 -5.37 -9.85 24.09
CA SER A 64 -5.57 -8.70 24.97
C SER A 64 -4.31 -7.85 25.08
N TYR A 65 -3.14 -8.49 25.17
CA TYR A 65 -1.87 -7.79 25.18
C TYR A 65 -1.63 -7.02 23.88
N LEU A 66 -1.83 -7.64 22.71
CA LEU A 66 -1.62 -7.00 21.42
C LEU A 66 -2.58 -5.83 21.20
N HIS A 67 -3.84 -5.93 21.66
CA HIS A 67 -4.77 -4.80 21.63
C HIS A 67 -4.31 -3.65 22.52
N LYS A 68 -3.85 -3.94 23.77
CA LYS A 68 -3.26 -2.92 24.66
C LYS A 68 -2.01 -2.28 24.06
N PHE A 69 -1.20 -3.05 23.35
CA PHE A 69 -0.05 -2.50 22.64
C PHE A 69 -0.48 -1.52 21.52
N LEU A 70 -1.51 -1.87 20.75
CA LEU A 70 -2.07 -0.98 19.72
C LEU A 70 -2.68 0.31 20.31
N ASP A 71 -3.16 0.29 21.57
CA ASP A 71 -3.63 1.51 22.27
C ASP A 71 -2.51 2.53 22.49
N LEU A 72 -1.27 2.08 22.57
CA LEU A 72 -0.11 2.95 22.76
C LEU A 72 0.31 3.67 21.46
N ILE A 73 -0.15 3.19 20.30
CA ILE A 73 0.18 3.77 19.00
C ILE A 73 -0.84 4.86 18.68
N THR A 74 -0.43 6.12 18.66
CA THR A 74 -1.26 7.20 18.15
C THR A 74 -1.32 7.19 16.62
N VAL A 75 -2.26 7.93 16.02
CA VAL A 75 -2.32 8.06 14.55
C VAL A 75 -1.01 8.64 14.02
N SER A 76 -0.50 9.70 14.65
CA SER A 76 0.77 10.33 14.26
C SER A 76 1.98 9.40 14.41
N CYS A 77 2.00 8.55 15.44
CA CYS A 77 3.05 7.53 15.59
C CYS A 77 3.01 6.51 14.44
N GLY A 78 1.81 6.05 14.05
CA GLY A 78 1.63 5.14 12.93
C GLY A 78 2.04 5.79 11.59
N GLU A 79 1.68 7.06 11.37
CA GLU A 79 2.13 7.82 10.19
C GLU A 79 3.65 7.99 10.19
N ASN A 80 4.27 8.35 11.31
CA ASN A 80 5.72 8.49 11.41
C ASN A 80 6.46 7.17 11.14
N PHE A 81 5.95 6.06 11.65
CA PHE A 81 6.50 4.73 11.32
C PHE A 81 6.47 4.45 9.81
N GLN A 82 5.37 4.80 9.12
CA GLN A 82 5.27 4.66 7.68
C GLN A 82 6.30 5.55 6.97
N ILE A 83 6.47 6.80 7.37
CA ILE A 83 7.45 7.75 6.79
C ILE A 83 8.87 7.20 6.90
N VAL A 84 9.27 6.79 8.10
CA VAL A 84 10.64 6.28 8.34
C VAL A 84 10.86 4.98 7.58
N SER A 85 9.90 4.07 7.57
CA SER A 85 9.99 2.81 6.83
C SER A 85 10.00 3.03 5.31
N ALA A 86 9.18 3.93 4.78
CA ALA A 86 9.16 4.25 3.35
C ALA A 86 10.50 4.85 2.89
N LYS A 87 11.12 5.73 3.68
CA LYS A 87 12.47 6.24 3.41
C LYS A 87 13.52 5.11 3.38
N ALA A 88 13.40 4.13 4.27
CA ALA A 88 14.28 2.96 4.26
C ALA A 88 14.04 2.08 3.01
N PHE A 89 12.80 1.81 2.64
CA PHE A 89 12.46 1.06 1.43
C PHE A 89 12.87 1.77 0.15
N LYS A 90 12.78 3.12 0.10
CA LYS A 90 13.32 3.90 -1.00
C LYS A 90 14.81 3.66 -1.19
N LYS A 91 15.60 3.72 -0.11
CA LYS A 91 17.05 3.44 -0.15
C LYS A 91 17.36 2.02 -0.65
N MET A 92 16.44 1.08 -0.50
CA MET A 92 16.54 -0.29 -1.03
C MET A 92 16.06 -0.40 -2.48
N GLY A 93 15.60 0.69 -3.09
CA GLY A 93 15.10 0.73 -4.47
C GLY A 93 13.78 -0.03 -4.65
N ILE A 94 12.89 0.03 -3.65
CA ILE A 94 11.53 -0.55 -3.70
C ILE A 94 10.56 0.39 -4.41
N PHE A 95 10.88 1.68 -4.47
CA PHE A 95 10.10 2.70 -5.17
C PHE A 95 10.93 3.32 -6.30
N LYS A 96 10.28 3.66 -7.41
CA LYS A 96 10.83 4.47 -8.50
C LYS A 96 10.50 5.95 -8.32
N GLY A 97 9.31 6.25 -7.82
CA GLY A 97 8.94 7.52 -7.24
C GLY A 97 8.51 8.63 -8.18
N LYS A 98 8.45 8.42 -9.50
CA LYS A 98 8.08 9.48 -10.46
C LYS A 98 6.59 9.74 -10.53
N ILE A 99 5.81 8.70 -10.70
CA ILE A 99 4.35 8.77 -10.84
C ILE A 99 3.71 8.04 -9.67
N ILE A 100 2.79 8.72 -8.98
CA ILE A 100 2.12 8.20 -7.80
C ILE A 100 0.64 8.00 -8.09
N ASN A 101 0.15 6.78 -7.91
CA ASN A 101 -1.29 6.52 -7.84
C ASN A 101 -1.82 6.90 -6.47
N LEU A 102 -2.97 7.56 -6.43
CA LEU A 102 -3.68 7.86 -5.19
C LEU A 102 -5.11 7.37 -5.31
N ASP A 103 -5.58 6.60 -4.34
CA ASP A 103 -6.97 6.14 -4.31
C ASP A 103 -7.47 5.96 -2.87
N GLY A 104 -8.79 5.99 -2.72
CA GLY A 104 -9.49 5.77 -1.46
C GLY A 104 -10.15 4.40 -1.43
N HIS A 105 -9.95 3.68 -0.34
CA HIS A 105 -10.56 2.39 -0.10
C HIS A 105 -11.49 2.43 1.12
N PHE A 106 -12.73 1.96 0.96
CA PHE A 106 -13.69 1.87 2.07
C PHE A 106 -13.59 0.51 2.75
N ILE A 107 -13.21 0.51 4.02
CA ILE A 107 -13.10 -0.69 4.84
C ILE A 107 -14.38 -0.81 5.68
N ALA A 108 -15.22 -1.78 5.34
CA ALA A 108 -16.50 -1.98 6.00
C ALA A 108 -16.36 -2.53 7.43
N TYR A 109 -17.20 -2.04 8.32
CA TYR A 109 -17.30 -2.53 9.70
C TYR A 109 -18.56 -3.38 9.89
N PHE A 110 -18.36 -4.62 10.31
CA PHE A 110 -19.44 -5.60 10.52
C PHE A 110 -19.80 -5.81 12.00
N GLY A 111 -19.29 -4.97 12.89
CA GLY A 111 -19.58 -5.06 14.32
C GLY A 111 -20.82 -4.27 14.71
N LYS A 112 -21.14 -4.30 16.02
CA LYS A 112 -22.35 -3.66 16.59
C LYS A 112 -22.14 -2.20 17.01
N SER A 113 -20.91 -1.72 17.13
CA SER A 113 -20.60 -0.37 17.58
C SER A 113 -20.98 0.67 16.52
N LYS A 114 -21.40 1.86 16.97
CA LYS A 114 -21.68 2.99 16.06
C LYS A 114 -20.37 3.54 15.49
N ILE A 115 -20.30 3.67 14.18
CA ILE A 115 -19.18 4.24 13.43
C ILE A 115 -19.73 5.07 12.26
N GLY A 116 -18.94 5.98 11.72
CA GLY A 116 -19.32 6.75 10.53
C GLY A 116 -19.74 5.83 9.38
N LYS A 117 -20.72 6.28 8.58
CA LYS A 117 -21.25 5.51 7.45
C LYS A 117 -20.87 6.13 6.13
N ASP A 118 -20.66 5.28 5.13
CA ASP A 118 -20.50 5.67 3.72
C ASP A 118 -21.13 4.61 2.80
N LYS A 119 -21.22 4.93 1.52
CA LYS A 119 -21.71 4.02 0.50
C LYS A 119 -20.67 2.91 0.25
N HIS A 120 -21.07 1.66 0.47
CA HIS A 120 -20.20 0.53 0.14
C HIS A 120 -20.11 0.39 -1.39
N PRO A 121 -18.90 0.40 -1.98
CA PRO A 121 -18.77 0.50 -3.44
C PRO A 121 -19.43 -0.64 -4.20
N THR A 122 -19.32 -1.89 -3.71
CA THR A 122 -19.86 -3.07 -4.39
C THR A 122 -21.33 -3.34 -4.02
N ARG A 123 -21.70 -3.15 -2.74
CA ARG A 123 -23.04 -3.48 -2.24
C ARG A 123 -24.06 -2.38 -2.47
N ASN A 124 -23.63 -1.19 -2.85
CA ASN A 124 -24.43 0.00 -3.12
C ASN A 124 -25.37 0.41 -1.95
N ILE A 125 -25.04 0.05 -0.72
CA ILE A 125 -25.77 0.36 0.51
C ILE A 125 -24.91 1.20 1.45
N SER A 126 -25.56 1.97 2.34
CA SER A 126 -24.86 2.73 3.39
C SER A 126 -24.43 1.79 4.51
N MET A 127 -23.13 1.69 4.75
CA MET A 127 -22.54 0.84 5.79
C MET A 127 -21.61 1.65 6.69
N GLY A 128 -21.49 1.22 7.95
CA GLY A 128 -20.44 1.72 8.85
C GLY A 128 -19.05 1.30 8.37
N GLY A 129 -18.06 2.16 8.52
CA GLY A 129 -16.70 1.81 8.11
C GLY A 129 -15.71 2.97 8.25
N ILE A 130 -14.56 2.77 7.68
CA ILE A 130 -13.43 3.73 7.63
C ILE A 130 -13.02 3.93 6.17
N LYS A 131 -12.60 5.14 5.83
CA LYS A 131 -11.88 5.39 4.58
C LYS A 131 -10.38 5.32 4.84
N ALA A 132 -9.68 4.50 4.07
CA ALA A 132 -8.24 4.47 3.98
C ALA A 132 -7.83 5.03 2.61
N PHE A 133 -6.93 5.99 2.59
CA PHE A 133 -6.38 6.58 1.37
C PHE A 133 -4.95 6.10 1.22
N PHE A 134 -4.61 5.60 0.05
CA PHE A 134 -3.30 5.01 -0.24
C PHE A 134 -2.60 5.80 -1.33
N SER A 135 -1.31 6.04 -1.13
CA SER A 135 -0.39 6.41 -2.19
C SER A 135 0.44 5.18 -2.56
N GLN A 136 0.60 4.96 -3.85
CA GLN A 136 1.29 3.81 -4.42
C GLN A 136 2.24 4.30 -5.52
N ASP A 137 3.45 3.78 -5.53
CA ASP A 137 4.35 3.95 -6.67
C ASP A 137 3.75 3.23 -7.89
N GLN A 138 3.47 3.97 -8.95
CA GLN A 138 2.79 3.43 -10.12
C GLN A 138 3.62 2.35 -10.83
N GLU A 139 4.94 2.54 -10.92
CA GLU A 139 5.81 1.63 -11.65
C GLU A 139 5.99 0.30 -10.93
N THR A 140 6.19 0.33 -9.62
CA THR A 140 6.44 -0.90 -8.83
C THR A 140 5.18 -1.52 -8.25
N GLY A 141 4.08 -0.78 -8.14
CA GLY A 141 2.86 -1.21 -7.49
C GLY A 141 2.96 -1.28 -5.96
N ASN A 142 4.03 -0.77 -5.35
CA ASN A 142 4.24 -0.84 -3.92
C ASN A 142 3.62 0.36 -3.19
N PRO A 143 2.91 0.15 -2.05
CA PRO A 143 2.33 1.24 -1.28
C PRO A 143 3.43 2.04 -0.55
N ILE A 144 3.34 3.37 -0.61
CA ILE A 144 4.30 4.29 0.01
C ILE A 144 3.80 4.72 1.38
N PHE A 145 2.56 5.21 1.42
CA PHE A 145 1.95 5.78 2.61
C PHE A 145 0.43 5.61 2.56
N ALA A 146 -0.19 5.47 3.71
CA ALA A 146 -1.64 5.50 3.82
C ALA A 146 -2.12 6.30 5.03
N ARG A 147 -3.29 6.90 4.86
CA ARG A 147 -4.00 7.67 5.89
C ARG A 147 -5.41 7.14 6.07
N VAL A 148 -5.89 7.11 7.31
CA VAL A 148 -7.23 6.66 7.64
C VAL A 148 -8.08 7.81 8.17
N ALA A 149 -9.37 7.80 7.83
CA ALA A 149 -10.32 8.79 8.30
C ALA A 149 -11.71 8.18 8.49
N TYR A 150 -12.45 8.68 9.47
CA TYR A 150 -13.87 8.38 9.54
C TYR A 150 -14.62 9.07 8.40
N PRO A 151 -15.56 8.38 7.73
CA PRO A 151 -16.53 9.03 6.87
C PRO A 151 -17.32 10.05 7.69
N ARG A 152 -17.19 11.33 7.36
CA ARG A 152 -17.88 12.42 8.05
C ARG A 152 -18.11 13.59 7.12
N LYS A 153 -19.09 14.46 7.46
CA LYS A 153 -19.26 15.75 6.81
C LYS A 153 -17.96 16.57 6.98
N GLY A 154 -17.44 17.12 5.89
CA GLY A 154 -16.18 17.87 5.87
C GLY A 154 -14.93 17.01 5.54
N LEU A 155 -15.07 15.72 5.30
CA LEU A 155 -14.01 14.93 4.67
C LEU A 155 -13.96 15.30 3.18
N THR A 156 -13.01 16.16 2.80
CA THR A 156 -12.84 16.63 1.43
C THR A 156 -11.58 16.07 0.80
N PRO A 157 -11.50 16.03 -0.55
CA PRO A 157 -10.28 15.63 -1.24
C PRO A 157 -9.05 16.39 -0.77
N GLU A 158 -9.15 17.70 -0.60
CA GLU A 158 -8.05 18.59 -0.19
C GLU A 158 -7.51 18.24 1.20
N ASN A 159 -8.43 18.10 2.18
CA ASN A 159 -8.06 17.87 3.57
C ASN A 159 -7.31 16.55 3.80
N VAL A 160 -7.51 15.58 2.91
CA VAL A 160 -6.83 14.29 2.96
C VAL A 160 -5.57 14.30 2.10
N THR A 161 -5.71 14.77 0.86
CA THR A 161 -4.71 14.56 -0.19
C THR A 161 -3.51 15.49 -0.02
N ILE A 162 -3.74 16.78 0.29
CA ILE A 162 -2.65 17.74 0.40
C ILE A 162 -1.62 17.32 1.45
N PRO A 163 -2.01 17.07 2.72
CA PRO A 163 -1.03 16.66 3.73
C PRO A 163 -0.38 15.31 3.40
N MET A 164 -1.11 14.42 2.74
CA MET A 164 -0.60 13.11 2.34
C MET A 164 0.46 13.25 1.24
N LEU A 165 0.20 14.04 0.20
CA LEU A 165 1.15 14.24 -0.90
C LEU A 165 2.38 15.06 -0.48
N GLN A 166 2.25 15.97 0.49
CA GLN A 166 3.41 16.64 1.10
C GLN A 166 4.36 15.61 1.73
N ILE A 167 3.81 14.68 2.52
CA ILE A 167 4.59 13.58 3.12
C ILE A 167 5.23 12.71 2.03
N VAL A 168 4.46 12.34 1.00
CA VAL A 168 4.97 11.50 -0.09
C VAL A 168 6.07 12.22 -0.87
N LYS A 169 5.94 13.53 -1.12
CA LYS A 169 6.97 14.33 -1.78
C LYS A 169 8.26 14.44 -0.95
N ASP A 170 8.15 14.52 0.39
CA ASP A 170 9.30 14.47 1.30
C ASP A 170 10.00 13.10 1.29
N ILE A 171 9.27 12.02 1.06
CA ILE A 171 9.83 10.67 0.93
C ILE A 171 10.46 10.50 -0.46
N LEU A 172 9.78 10.98 -1.50
CA LEU A 172 10.10 10.83 -2.92
C LEU A 172 10.22 12.21 -3.59
N PRO A 173 11.32 12.96 -3.37
CA PRO A 173 11.52 14.29 -3.97
C PRO A 173 11.44 14.29 -5.49
N GLU A 174 11.75 13.15 -6.13
CA GLU A 174 11.63 12.92 -7.58
C GLU A 174 10.20 12.77 -8.10
N MET A 175 9.18 12.82 -7.26
CA MET A 175 7.78 12.74 -7.67
C MET A 175 7.43 13.91 -8.60
N GLU A 176 6.94 13.58 -9.80
CA GLU A 176 6.61 14.52 -10.87
C GLU A 176 5.11 14.60 -11.15
N LYS A 177 4.39 13.48 -10.96
CA LYS A 177 2.99 13.33 -11.37
C LYS A 177 2.17 12.53 -10.39
N VAL A 178 0.88 12.87 -10.26
CA VAL A 178 -0.11 12.14 -9.46
C VAL A 178 -1.27 11.70 -10.36
N VAL A 179 -1.65 10.44 -10.26
CA VAL A 179 -2.79 9.85 -10.98
C VAL A 179 -3.85 9.42 -9.98
N PHE A 180 -5.09 9.89 -10.13
CA PHE A 180 -6.16 9.60 -9.18
C PHE A 180 -7.54 9.54 -9.84
N ASP A 181 -8.56 9.10 -9.08
CA ASP A 181 -9.92 8.95 -9.58
C ASP A 181 -10.73 10.26 -9.49
N LYS A 182 -11.90 10.26 -10.11
CA LYS A 182 -12.84 11.40 -10.18
C LYS A 182 -13.24 12.03 -8.83
N TRP A 183 -13.13 11.31 -7.72
CA TRP A 183 -13.41 11.88 -6.40
C TRP A 183 -12.49 13.05 -6.08
N PHE A 184 -11.25 12.98 -6.56
CA PHE A 184 -10.20 13.99 -6.36
C PHE A 184 -10.26 15.14 -7.39
N SER A 185 -11.16 15.08 -8.39
CA SER A 185 -11.32 16.10 -9.41
C SER A 185 -12.02 17.35 -8.83
N VAL A 186 -11.27 18.14 -8.08
CA VAL A 186 -11.70 19.37 -7.41
C VAL A 186 -10.70 20.49 -7.71
N GLY A 187 -11.18 21.63 -8.22
CA GLY A 187 -10.30 22.69 -8.73
C GLY A 187 -9.31 23.22 -7.71
N SER A 188 -9.72 23.42 -6.46
CA SER A 188 -8.83 23.87 -5.37
C SER A 188 -7.69 22.87 -5.06
N LEU A 189 -7.95 21.57 -5.15
CA LEU A 189 -6.90 20.55 -5.03
C LEU A 189 -5.93 20.62 -6.20
N LEU A 190 -6.48 20.64 -7.43
CA LEU A 190 -5.67 20.67 -8.66
C LEU A 190 -4.82 21.95 -8.74
N GLU A 191 -5.39 23.10 -8.34
CA GLU A 191 -4.66 24.37 -8.20
C GLU A 191 -3.49 24.26 -7.23
N TYR A 192 -3.71 23.62 -6.08
CA TYR A 192 -2.65 23.40 -5.09
C TYR A 192 -1.53 22.52 -5.64
N LEU A 193 -1.88 21.43 -6.33
CA LEU A 193 -0.90 20.51 -6.93
C LEU A 193 -0.05 21.24 -7.99
N ASP A 194 -0.69 22.00 -8.85
CA ASP A 194 -0.03 22.75 -9.92
C ASP A 194 0.84 23.89 -9.35
N LYS A 195 0.24 24.83 -8.62
CA LYS A 195 0.90 26.10 -8.21
C LYS A 195 1.77 25.98 -6.97
N LYS A 196 1.46 25.07 -6.04
CA LYS A 196 2.19 24.99 -4.76
C LYS A 196 3.14 23.81 -4.70
N MET A 197 2.80 22.68 -5.33
CA MET A 197 3.65 21.49 -5.31
C MET A 197 4.44 21.30 -6.60
N ASN A 198 4.13 22.07 -7.67
CA ASN A 198 4.69 21.90 -9.02
C ASN A 198 4.59 20.45 -9.50
N LEU A 199 3.39 19.88 -9.39
CA LEU A 199 3.10 18.51 -9.78
C LEU A 199 2.16 18.47 -10.97
N LYS A 200 2.48 17.63 -11.93
CA LYS A 200 1.53 17.21 -12.96
C LYS A 200 0.48 16.28 -12.34
N TYR A 201 -0.70 16.27 -12.94
CA TYR A 201 -1.76 15.37 -12.51
C TYR A 201 -2.57 14.81 -13.68
N VAL A 202 -3.18 13.64 -13.44
CA VAL A 202 -4.19 13.05 -14.33
C VAL A 202 -5.35 12.56 -13.47
N THR A 203 -6.57 13.01 -13.79
CA THR A 203 -7.79 12.59 -13.09
C THR A 203 -8.96 12.44 -14.05
N LEU A 204 -9.93 11.58 -13.71
CA LEU A 204 -11.21 11.55 -14.41
C LEU A 204 -12.06 12.76 -14.02
N ILE A 205 -12.74 13.36 -14.99
CA ILE A 205 -13.74 14.40 -14.72
C ILE A 205 -15.04 13.77 -14.19
N LYS A 206 -15.76 14.48 -13.32
CA LYS A 206 -17.12 14.09 -12.93
C LYS A 206 -18.08 14.39 -14.08
N LEU A 207 -18.83 13.39 -14.52
CA LEU A 207 -19.75 13.49 -15.65
C LEU A 207 -21.07 14.17 -15.22
N TYR A 208 -21.03 15.47 -15.01
CA TYR A 208 -22.23 16.30 -14.92
C TYR A 208 -22.72 16.65 -16.34
N GLU A 209 -23.97 17.01 -16.45
CA GLU A 209 -24.64 17.30 -17.74
C GLU A 209 -23.87 18.34 -18.55
N ASN A 210 -23.50 19.45 -17.94
CA ASN A 210 -22.70 20.50 -18.57
C ASN A 210 -21.32 20.02 -19.04
N ARG A 211 -20.73 19.03 -18.40
CA ARG A 211 -19.44 18.44 -18.81
C ARG A 211 -19.61 17.51 -20.01
N ILE A 212 -20.71 16.79 -20.05
CA ILE A 212 -21.06 15.95 -21.19
C ILE A 212 -21.30 16.84 -22.42
N GLU A 213 -22.03 17.95 -22.26
CA GLU A 213 -22.24 18.94 -23.33
C GLU A 213 -20.92 19.56 -23.79
N GLU A 214 -20.03 19.91 -22.88
CA GLU A 214 -18.69 20.40 -23.21
C GLU A 214 -17.90 19.38 -24.05
N MET A 215 -17.95 18.11 -23.72
CA MET A 215 -17.28 17.06 -24.49
C MET A 215 -17.93 16.86 -25.88
N LYS A 216 -19.24 16.91 -25.95
CA LYS A 216 -19.99 16.83 -27.20
C LYS A 216 -19.80 18.05 -28.13
N SER A 217 -19.41 19.17 -27.55
CA SER A 217 -19.15 20.41 -28.37
C SER A 217 -17.85 20.36 -29.15
N ILE A 218 -17.01 19.34 -28.94
CA ILE A 218 -15.79 19.15 -29.74
C ILE A 218 -16.21 18.71 -31.17
N PRO A 219 -15.78 19.41 -32.22
CA PRO A 219 -16.06 19.02 -33.59
C PRO A 219 -15.63 17.58 -33.89
N THR A 220 -16.44 16.88 -34.70
CA THR A 220 -16.17 15.46 -35.01
C THR A 220 -14.84 15.28 -35.74
N GLU A 221 -14.42 16.25 -36.54
CA GLU A 221 -13.15 16.29 -37.26
C GLU A 221 -11.91 16.41 -36.36
N GLU A 222 -12.07 16.87 -35.12
CA GLU A 222 -10.97 16.93 -34.13
C GLU A 222 -10.72 15.59 -33.46
N PHE A 223 -11.66 14.65 -33.58
CA PHE A 223 -11.49 13.32 -33.05
C PHE A 223 -10.64 12.46 -33.99
N ARG A 224 -9.58 11.89 -33.47
CA ARG A 224 -8.70 10.95 -34.17
C ARG A 224 -8.77 9.55 -33.53
N PRO A 225 -8.49 8.49 -34.30
CA PRO A 225 -8.44 7.12 -33.71
C PRO A 225 -7.44 7.00 -32.59
N LEU A 226 -7.86 6.40 -31.50
CA LEU A 226 -6.95 6.00 -30.41
C LEU A 226 -6.28 4.67 -30.78
N ILE A 227 -4.96 4.68 -30.89
CA ILE A 227 -4.16 3.53 -31.35
C ILE A 227 -4.48 2.29 -30.51
N GLY A 228 -4.75 1.18 -31.18
CA GLY A 228 -5.03 -0.12 -30.55
C GLY A 228 -6.43 -0.27 -29.96
N SER A 229 -7.37 0.63 -30.30
CA SER A 229 -8.77 0.53 -29.87
C SER A 229 -9.74 1.03 -30.95
N ASP A 230 -11.03 0.73 -30.76
CA ASP A 230 -12.16 1.24 -31.53
C ASP A 230 -12.63 2.63 -31.07
N ARG A 231 -11.87 3.30 -30.21
CA ARG A 231 -12.22 4.58 -29.59
C ARG A 231 -11.61 5.75 -30.37
N LEU A 232 -12.22 6.88 -30.18
CA LEU A 232 -11.74 8.15 -30.73
C LEU A 232 -11.30 9.06 -29.60
N ILE A 233 -10.27 9.86 -29.86
CA ILE A 233 -9.68 10.77 -28.88
C ILE A 233 -9.59 12.18 -29.43
N ALA A 234 -9.93 13.17 -28.63
CA ALA A 234 -9.70 14.58 -28.87
C ALA A 234 -9.31 15.28 -27.60
N PHE A 235 -8.85 16.52 -27.68
CA PHE A 235 -8.60 17.35 -26.49
C PHE A 235 -9.04 18.79 -26.73
N LYS A 236 -9.32 19.49 -25.65
CA LYS A 236 -9.54 20.94 -25.64
C LYS A 236 -9.06 21.53 -24.31
N ASP A 237 -8.84 22.81 -24.30
CA ASP A 237 -8.63 23.55 -23.07
C ASP A 237 -9.94 23.70 -22.30
N THR A 238 -9.84 23.56 -20.97
CA THR A 238 -10.98 23.69 -20.06
C THR A 238 -10.57 24.33 -18.75
N THR A 239 -11.54 24.62 -17.92
CA THR A 239 -11.34 25.17 -16.58
C THR A 239 -12.23 24.47 -15.56
N LEU A 240 -11.84 24.53 -14.30
CA LEU A 240 -12.68 24.13 -13.18
C LEU A 240 -12.90 25.33 -12.25
N ARG A 241 -14.03 25.31 -11.56
CA ARG A 241 -14.26 26.28 -10.47
C ARG A 241 -13.11 26.19 -9.45
N ASN A 242 -12.58 27.32 -9.02
CA ASN A 242 -11.43 27.43 -8.12
C ASN A 242 -10.12 26.87 -8.68
N PHE A 243 -9.92 26.97 -10.00
CA PHE A 243 -8.67 26.72 -10.68
C PHE A 243 -8.36 27.89 -11.61
N SER A 244 -7.25 28.58 -11.40
CA SER A 244 -6.88 29.80 -12.13
C SER A 244 -6.03 29.55 -13.36
N GLY A 245 -5.52 28.33 -13.53
CA GLY A 245 -4.70 27.92 -14.69
C GLY A 245 -5.50 27.33 -15.84
N GLY A 246 -4.85 27.15 -16.97
CA GLY A 246 -5.35 26.29 -18.05
C GLY A 246 -5.16 24.82 -17.70
N MET A 247 -6.09 23.98 -18.11
CA MET A 247 -5.95 22.54 -18.06
C MET A 247 -6.45 21.90 -19.35
N LYS A 248 -5.85 20.80 -19.72
CA LYS A 248 -6.25 20.01 -20.87
C LYS A 248 -7.37 19.04 -20.45
N LEU A 249 -8.49 19.05 -21.18
CA LEU A 249 -9.52 18.01 -21.13
C LEU A 249 -9.30 17.06 -22.31
N ILE A 250 -8.85 15.86 -22.02
CA ILE A 250 -8.73 14.77 -23.00
C ILE A 250 -10.05 14.02 -22.99
N VAL A 251 -10.69 13.91 -24.16
CA VAL A 251 -11.99 13.27 -24.34
C VAL A 251 -11.81 11.98 -25.13
N VAL A 252 -12.30 10.88 -24.57
CA VAL A 252 -12.38 9.59 -25.26
C VAL A 252 -13.84 9.32 -25.59
N ARG A 253 -14.16 9.21 -26.89
CA ARG A 253 -15.48 8.90 -27.42
C ARG A 253 -15.53 7.45 -27.88
N PHE A 254 -16.59 6.74 -27.55
CA PHE A 254 -16.79 5.33 -27.90
C PHE A 254 -18.28 4.98 -27.95
N PHE A 255 -18.60 3.84 -28.54
CA PHE A 255 -19.95 3.31 -28.55
C PHE A 255 -20.03 2.05 -27.66
N GLU A 256 -21.07 1.99 -26.86
CA GLU A 256 -21.38 0.82 -26.04
C GLU A 256 -22.88 0.52 -26.19
N ASP A 257 -23.22 -0.66 -26.66
CA ASP A 257 -24.60 -1.06 -27.00
C ASP A 257 -25.31 -0.08 -27.98
N GLY A 258 -24.56 0.44 -28.94
CA GLY A 258 -25.05 1.44 -29.92
C GLY A 258 -25.25 2.86 -29.36
N ILE A 259 -24.93 3.07 -28.09
CA ILE A 259 -25.06 4.38 -27.45
C ILE A 259 -23.67 5.04 -27.37
N GLU A 260 -23.62 6.30 -27.83
CA GLU A 260 -22.41 7.10 -27.76
C GLU A 260 -22.10 7.51 -26.31
N LYS A 261 -20.88 7.24 -25.88
CA LYS A 261 -20.40 7.54 -24.54
C LYS A 261 -19.08 8.30 -24.58
N TYR A 262 -18.82 9.02 -23.47
CA TYR A 262 -17.63 9.86 -23.31
C TYR A 262 -16.96 9.60 -21.97
N TYR A 263 -15.63 9.54 -21.98
CA TYR A 263 -14.80 9.73 -20.79
C TYR A 263 -13.99 11.02 -20.94
N GLY A 264 -13.89 11.79 -19.88
CA GLY A 264 -13.07 12.98 -19.84
C GLY A 264 -11.95 12.85 -18.80
N TYR A 265 -10.74 13.22 -19.18
CA TYR A 265 -9.56 13.22 -18.31
C TYR A 265 -9.01 14.63 -18.23
N LEU A 266 -8.78 15.12 -17.01
CA LEU A 266 -8.19 16.42 -16.74
C LEU A 266 -6.71 16.27 -16.42
N THR A 267 -5.89 17.14 -17.00
CA THR A 267 -4.45 17.19 -16.75
C THR A 267 -3.90 18.60 -16.95
N ASN A 268 -2.82 18.94 -16.26
CA ASN A 268 -1.97 20.11 -16.55
C ASN A 268 -0.70 19.73 -17.32
N ASP A 269 -0.61 18.47 -17.77
CA ASP A 269 0.53 17.99 -18.57
C ASP A 269 0.31 18.27 -20.05
N TYR A 270 0.90 19.35 -20.54
CA TYR A 270 0.88 19.74 -21.95
C TYR A 270 2.08 19.18 -22.74
N GLU A 271 3.06 18.58 -22.06
CA GLU A 271 4.27 18.04 -22.69
C GLU A 271 4.07 16.61 -23.20
N SER A 272 3.28 15.81 -22.46
CA SER A 272 2.98 14.43 -22.82
C SER A 272 1.85 14.36 -23.86
N SER A 273 1.91 13.37 -24.78
CA SER A 273 0.80 13.12 -25.69
C SER A 273 -0.43 12.60 -24.96
N GLU A 274 -1.60 12.74 -25.59
CA GLU A 274 -2.87 12.26 -25.03
C GLU A 274 -2.82 10.74 -24.78
N GLU A 275 -2.20 9.97 -25.67
CA GLU A 275 -2.02 8.53 -25.54
C GLU A 275 -1.15 8.15 -24.34
N GLN A 276 -0.04 8.88 -24.15
CA GLN A 276 0.81 8.67 -22.97
C GLN A 276 0.07 8.92 -21.65
N ILE A 277 -0.73 10.01 -21.62
CA ILE A 277 -1.54 10.36 -20.44
C ILE A 277 -2.60 9.28 -20.17
N LEU A 278 -3.25 8.76 -21.23
CA LEU A 278 -4.23 7.68 -21.10
C LEU A 278 -3.57 6.37 -20.67
N ASP A 279 -2.38 6.06 -21.17
CA ASP A 279 -1.61 4.89 -20.75
C ASP A 279 -1.24 4.98 -19.27
N GLU A 280 -0.67 6.10 -18.83
CA GLU A 280 -0.40 6.36 -17.40
C GLU A 280 -1.65 6.23 -16.53
N LYS A 281 -2.79 6.73 -17.01
CA LYS A 281 -4.07 6.60 -16.30
C LYS A 281 -4.54 5.15 -16.28
N SER A 282 -4.30 4.38 -17.33
CA SER A 282 -4.65 2.97 -17.38
C SER A 282 -3.87 2.18 -16.31
N TRP A 283 -2.61 2.51 -16.08
CA TRP A 283 -1.77 1.84 -15.07
C TRP A 283 -2.25 2.07 -13.64
N ARG A 284 -3.19 2.99 -13.40
CA ARG A 284 -3.89 3.11 -12.12
C ARG A 284 -4.58 1.80 -11.70
N TRP A 285 -4.94 0.89 -12.63
CA TRP A 285 -5.47 -0.43 -12.29
C TRP A 285 -4.56 -1.21 -11.32
N ARG A 286 -3.27 -0.88 -11.25
CA ARG A 286 -2.33 -1.49 -10.30
C ARG A 286 -2.71 -1.21 -8.84
N ILE A 287 -3.33 -0.06 -8.53
CA ILE A 287 -3.82 0.20 -7.18
C ILE A 287 -5.06 -0.66 -6.85
N GLU A 288 -5.86 -1.00 -7.86
CA GLU A 288 -6.98 -1.93 -7.69
C GLU A 288 -6.47 -3.37 -7.44
N ASN A 289 -5.41 -3.79 -8.11
CA ASN A 289 -4.73 -5.05 -7.83
C ASN A 289 -4.04 -5.04 -6.46
N PHE A 290 -3.48 -3.91 -6.04
CA PHE A 290 -2.99 -3.75 -4.68
C PHE A 290 -4.12 -3.98 -3.66
N PHE A 291 -5.33 -3.42 -3.88
CA PHE A 291 -6.46 -3.65 -2.98
C PHE A 291 -6.88 -5.13 -2.91
N LYS A 292 -6.75 -5.90 -3.98
CA LYS A 292 -6.94 -7.37 -3.94
C LYS A 292 -5.89 -8.05 -3.04
N ASN A 293 -4.63 -7.65 -3.15
CA ASN A 293 -3.57 -8.13 -2.25
C ASN A 293 -3.76 -7.66 -0.80
N CYS A 294 -4.45 -6.53 -0.57
CA CYS A 294 -4.77 -6.03 0.77
C CYS A 294 -5.64 -7.01 1.56
N ASP A 295 -6.52 -7.77 0.91
CA ASP A 295 -7.36 -8.75 1.58
C ASP A 295 -6.53 -9.85 2.24
N PHE A 296 -5.51 -10.39 1.57
CA PHE A 296 -4.61 -11.39 2.15
C PHE A 296 -3.91 -10.87 3.42
N LEU A 297 -3.33 -9.66 3.38
CA LEU A 297 -2.72 -9.01 4.55
C LEU A 297 -3.73 -8.53 5.59
N GLY A 298 -5.03 -8.65 5.28
CA GLY A 298 -6.13 -8.24 6.13
C GLY A 298 -6.27 -6.73 6.27
N MET A 299 -5.83 -5.95 5.28
CA MET A 299 -6.02 -4.49 5.28
C MET A 299 -7.50 -4.12 5.20
N ASP A 300 -8.36 -5.02 4.71
CA ASP A 300 -9.82 -4.90 4.66
C ASP A 300 -10.51 -5.23 5.99
N ALA A 301 -9.75 -5.69 6.99
CA ALA A 301 -10.28 -6.08 8.29
C ALA A 301 -9.89 -5.07 9.36
N LEU A 302 -10.90 -4.39 9.93
CA LEU A 302 -10.68 -3.46 11.03
C LEU A 302 -10.34 -4.22 12.32
N PRO A 303 -9.21 -3.88 12.98
CA PRO A 303 -8.85 -4.47 14.27
C PRO A 303 -9.73 -3.93 15.41
N SER A 304 -10.29 -2.74 15.24
CA SER A 304 -11.07 -1.96 16.19
C SER A 304 -11.90 -0.92 15.45
N ILE A 305 -12.72 -0.16 16.18
CA ILE A 305 -13.33 1.08 15.68
C ILE A 305 -12.45 2.31 15.97
N GLU A 306 -11.44 2.18 16.79
CA GLU A 306 -10.56 3.27 17.21
C GLU A 306 -9.51 3.59 16.14
N LEU A 307 -9.45 4.85 15.72
CA LEU A 307 -8.63 5.28 14.59
C LEU A 307 -7.12 5.05 14.82
N ASN A 308 -6.66 5.20 16.06
CA ASN A 308 -5.27 4.94 16.45
C ASN A 308 -4.86 3.46 16.20
N LYS A 309 -5.68 2.51 16.65
CA LYS A 309 -5.44 1.08 16.42
C LYS A 309 -5.46 0.71 14.95
N ILE A 310 -6.38 1.34 14.19
CA ILE A 310 -6.51 1.11 12.75
C ILE A 310 -5.26 1.66 12.04
N ALA A 311 -4.86 2.90 12.34
CA ALA A 311 -3.67 3.52 11.76
C ALA A 311 -2.39 2.73 12.09
N GLY A 312 -2.22 2.34 13.35
CA GLY A 312 -1.09 1.52 13.79
C GLY A 312 -1.02 0.17 13.07
N MET A 313 -2.16 -0.54 12.99
CA MET A 313 -2.21 -1.83 12.30
C MET A 313 -1.99 -1.69 10.80
N LEU A 314 -2.54 -0.65 10.16
CA LEU A 314 -2.33 -0.37 8.74
C LEU A 314 -0.85 -0.07 8.45
N ALA A 315 -0.18 0.68 9.31
CA ALA A 315 1.25 0.94 9.19
C ALA A 315 2.08 -0.36 9.21
N MET A 316 1.77 -1.30 10.11
CA MET A 316 2.43 -2.61 10.15
C MET A 316 2.16 -3.44 8.88
N LYS A 317 0.94 -3.40 8.35
CA LYS A 317 0.55 -4.14 7.14
C LYS A 317 1.22 -3.58 5.87
N ILE A 318 1.32 -2.24 5.73
CA ILE A 318 2.06 -1.59 4.64
C ILE A 318 3.55 -1.95 4.72
N PHE A 319 4.11 -1.92 5.92
CA PHE A 319 5.49 -2.37 6.15
C PHE A 319 5.68 -3.83 5.72
N SER A 320 4.76 -4.71 6.10
CA SER A 320 4.79 -6.13 5.75
C SER A 320 4.72 -6.35 4.23
N PHE A 321 3.86 -5.60 3.53
CA PHE A 321 3.78 -5.64 2.07
C PHE A 321 5.14 -5.30 1.43
N ASN A 322 5.74 -4.19 1.84
CA ASN A 322 7.02 -3.74 1.31
C ASN A 322 8.19 -4.65 1.72
N LEU A 323 8.10 -5.31 2.89
CA LEU A 323 9.08 -6.32 3.30
C LEU A 323 9.03 -7.55 2.36
N VAL A 324 7.83 -8.00 1.98
CA VAL A 324 7.67 -9.06 0.98
C VAL A 324 8.15 -8.59 -0.41
N ALA A 325 7.95 -7.31 -0.76
CA ALA A 325 8.52 -6.75 -1.99
C ALA A 325 10.05 -6.78 -2.00
N CYS A 326 10.70 -6.52 -0.84
CA CYS A 326 12.15 -6.71 -0.70
C CYS A 326 12.55 -8.17 -0.91
N LEU A 327 11.82 -9.11 -0.30
CA LEU A 327 12.09 -10.54 -0.45
C LEU A 327 11.98 -10.96 -1.92
N ARG A 328 10.90 -10.56 -2.61
CA ARG A 328 10.71 -10.83 -4.05
C ARG A 328 11.92 -10.34 -4.87
N LYS A 329 12.34 -9.10 -4.64
CA LYS A 329 13.49 -8.48 -5.31
C LYS A 329 14.81 -9.23 -5.02
N ASP A 330 15.01 -9.66 -3.77
CA ASP A 330 16.21 -10.37 -3.36
C ASP A 330 16.25 -11.82 -3.89
N LEU A 331 15.10 -12.49 -4.04
CA LEU A 331 14.98 -13.78 -4.71
C LEU A 331 15.21 -13.67 -6.22
N GLY A 332 14.71 -12.59 -6.84
CA GLY A 332 14.87 -12.30 -8.27
C GLY A 332 14.05 -13.19 -9.21
N GLY A 333 14.20 -12.99 -10.52
CA GLY A 333 13.59 -13.85 -11.54
C GLY A 333 12.06 -13.91 -11.47
N GLU A 334 11.49 -15.10 -11.46
CA GLU A 334 10.02 -15.31 -11.41
C GLU A 334 9.37 -14.75 -10.15
N PHE A 335 10.10 -14.73 -9.02
CA PHE A 335 9.58 -14.23 -7.73
C PHE A 335 9.23 -12.75 -7.73
N GLU A 336 9.87 -11.93 -8.57
CA GLU A 336 9.58 -10.50 -8.65
C GLU A 336 8.14 -10.20 -9.07
N LYS A 337 7.54 -11.10 -9.86
CA LYS A 337 6.17 -10.97 -10.39
C LYS A 337 5.10 -11.60 -9.50
N MET A 338 5.49 -12.38 -8.49
CA MET A 338 4.55 -13.05 -7.60
C MET A 338 3.78 -12.06 -6.73
N THR A 339 2.54 -12.42 -6.39
CA THR A 339 1.75 -11.68 -5.39
C THR A 339 2.32 -11.92 -3.98
N VAL A 340 1.85 -11.13 -3.00
CA VAL A 340 2.21 -11.38 -1.58
C VAL A 340 1.71 -12.76 -1.12
N GLU A 341 0.50 -13.14 -1.54
CA GLU A 341 -0.12 -14.43 -1.24
C GLU A 341 0.70 -15.59 -1.86
N SER A 342 1.07 -15.48 -3.14
CA SER A 342 1.89 -16.51 -3.80
C SER A 342 3.26 -16.69 -3.15
N ILE A 343 3.92 -15.60 -2.72
CA ILE A 343 5.18 -15.70 -1.97
C ILE A 343 4.95 -16.40 -0.62
N PHE A 344 3.82 -16.12 0.04
CA PHE A 344 3.51 -16.81 1.28
C PHE A 344 3.31 -18.31 1.03
N GLU A 345 2.45 -18.69 0.09
CA GLU A 345 2.13 -20.10 -0.20
C GLU A 345 3.33 -20.90 -0.73
N GLU A 346 4.15 -20.31 -1.60
CA GLU A 346 5.21 -21.03 -2.29
C GLU A 346 6.57 -20.96 -1.60
N ILE A 347 6.80 -19.96 -0.72
CA ILE A 347 8.12 -19.74 -0.08
C ILE A 347 8.04 -19.80 1.43
N ILE A 348 6.98 -19.28 2.05
CA ILE A 348 6.92 -19.09 3.51
C ILE A 348 6.12 -20.21 4.20
N GLU A 349 4.98 -20.62 3.63
CA GLU A 349 4.08 -21.62 4.21
C GLU A 349 4.53 -23.06 3.92
N PHE A 350 5.66 -23.44 4.54
CA PHE A 350 6.12 -24.83 4.45
C PHE A 350 6.19 -25.47 5.82
N PRO A 351 5.89 -26.78 5.92
CA PRO A 351 6.11 -27.54 7.16
C PRO A 351 7.58 -27.42 7.57
N ALA A 352 7.81 -26.88 8.76
CA ALA A 352 9.15 -26.71 9.28
C ALA A 352 9.23 -27.05 10.77
N LEU A 353 10.36 -27.64 11.16
CA LEU A 353 10.71 -27.84 12.56
C LEU A 353 11.67 -26.75 12.98
N VAL A 354 11.27 -25.98 14.00
CA VAL A 354 12.11 -24.94 14.61
C VAL A 354 12.69 -25.46 15.91
N LYS A 355 14.01 -25.49 16.02
CA LYS A 355 14.74 -25.89 17.23
C LYS A 355 15.75 -24.84 17.63
N THR A 356 15.82 -24.55 18.92
CA THR A 356 16.92 -23.76 19.48
C THR A 356 18.07 -24.71 19.81
N ASN A 357 19.25 -24.45 19.27
CA ASN A 357 20.46 -25.24 19.49
C ASN A 357 21.65 -24.28 19.77
N GLY A 358 21.97 -24.08 21.02
CA GLY A 358 23.03 -23.15 21.42
C GLY A 358 22.78 -21.73 20.94
N ASP A 359 23.72 -21.22 20.15
CA ASP A 359 23.69 -19.88 19.54
C ASP A 359 22.86 -19.79 18.26
N LYS A 360 22.12 -20.85 17.89
CA LYS A 360 21.36 -20.93 16.65
C LYS A 360 19.89 -21.26 16.87
N ILE A 361 19.03 -20.72 16.01
CA ILE A 361 17.68 -21.19 15.77
C ILE A 361 17.72 -21.91 14.41
N VAL A 362 17.58 -23.24 14.45
CA VAL A 362 17.60 -24.09 13.26
C VAL A 362 16.18 -24.31 12.80
N VAL A 363 15.89 -23.89 11.57
CA VAL A 363 14.62 -24.11 10.87
C VAL A 363 14.84 -25.18 9.81
N THR A 364 14.27 -26.36 10.01
CA THR A 364 14.37 -27.47 9.07
C THR A 364 13.05 -27.61 8.31
N PHE A 365 13.07 -27.36 7.01
CA PHE A 365 11.92 -27.52 6.13
C PHE A 365 11.77 -28.98 5.70
N TYR A 366 10.52 -29.47 5.70
CA TYR A 366 10.15 -30.81 5.30
C TYR A 366 9.11 -30.73 4.15
N GLY A 367 9.23 -31.64 3.19
CA GLY A 367 8.28 -31.77 2.11
C GLY A 367 8.84 -31.36 0.74
N ASN A 368 7.98 -31.35 -0.26
CA ASN A 368 8.34 -31.13 -1.66
C ASN A 368 8.56 -29.65 -1.99
N TYR A 369 9.58 -29.06 -1.41
CA TYR A 369 10.01 -27.72 -1.79
C TYR A 369 10.55 -27.77 -3.22
N LYS A 370 10.01 -27.00 -4.14
CA LYS A 370 10.47 -26.97 -5.54
C LYS A 370 11.97 -26.69 -5.58
N ASP A 371 12.73 -27.40 -6.41
CA ASP A 371 14.18 -27.22 -6.50
C ASP A 371 14.57 -25.79 -6.88
N SER A 372 13.81 -25.12 -7.77
CA SER A 372 14.01 -23.71 -8.12
C SER A 372 13.86 -22.78 -6.91
N HIS A 373 12.87 -23.03 -6.06
CA HIS A 373 12.61 -22.23 -4.84
C HIS A 373 13.72 -22.46 -3.80
N LYS A 374 14.11 -23.73 -3.60
CA LYS A 374 15.22 -24.11 -2.72
C LYS A 374 16.52 -23.43 -3.16
N ALA A 375 16.83 -23.49 -4.44
CA ALA A 375 18.02 -22.85 -5.02
C ALA A 375 18.00 -21.33 -4.81
N ALA A 376 16.86 -20.67 -5.03
CA ALA A 376 16.72 -19.22 -4.82
C ALA A 376 16.95 -18.82 -3.35
N VAL A 377 16.34 -19.55 -2.39
CA VAL A 377 16.52 -19.31 -0.96
C VAL A 377 17.97 -19.58 -0.54
N GLN A 378 18.58 -20.66 -1.01
CA GLN A 378 20.00 -20.97 -0.73
C GLN A 378 20.94 -19.88 -1.27
N LYS A 379 20.70 -19.39 -2.48
CA LYS A 379 21.44 -18.26 -3.06
C LYS A 379 21.32 -17.01 -2.22
N LEU A 380 20.12 -16.72 -1.71
CA LEU A 380 19.87 -15.59 -0.83
C LEU A 380 20.62 -15.71 0.51
N LEU A 381 20.60 -16.90 1.11
CA LEU A 381 21.34 -17.19 2.34
C LEU A 381 22.86 -17.01 2.15
N LYS A 382 23.40 -17.56 1.07
CA LYS A 382 24.82 -17.37 0.73
C LYS A 382 25.19 -15.90 0.62
N LYS A 383 24.36 -15.09 -0.05
CA LYS A 383 24.52 -13.64 -0.11
C LYS A 383 24.51 -12.99 1.27
N PHE A 384 23.67 -13.45 2.21
CA PHE A 384 23.65 -12.94 3.57
C PHE A 384 24.91 -13.29 4.35
N ASP A 385 25.46 -14.48 4.17
CA ASP A 385 26.73 -14.90 4.78
C ASP A 385 27.89 -14.05 4.25
N GLU A 386 28.00 -13.89 2.93
CA GLU A 386 29.06 -13.12 2.26
C GLU A 386 29.02 -11.63 2.64
N THR A 387 27.85 -11.08 2.92
CA THR A 387 27.65 -9.66 3.28
C THR A 387 27.63 -9.43 4.80
N GLY A 388 27.87 -10.44 5.61
CA GLY A 388 27.82 -10.37 7.06
C GLY A 388 26.42 -10.08 7.64
N MET A 389 25.37 -10.25 6.83
CA MET A 389 23.99 -10.04 7.27
C MET A 389 23.42 -11.20 8.11
N ASN A 390 24.09 -12.34 8.13
CA ASN A 390 23.78 -13.47 9.01
C ASN A 390 24.42 -13.30 10.39
N ALA A 391 24.28 -12.11 10.99
CA ALA A 391 24.78 -11.79 12.32
C ALA A 391 23.82 -12.30 13.41
N PRO A 392 24.31 -12.48 14.65
CA PRO A 392 23.44 -12.77 15.79
C PRO A 392 22.34 -11.72 15.94
N ILE A 393 21.13 -12.17 16.24
CA ILE A 393 19.95 -11.33 16.35
C ILE A 393 19.63 -11.09 17.82
N SER A 394 19.83 -9.87 18.31
CA SER A 394 19.76 -9.53 19.73
C SER A 394 18.42 -9.83 20.38
N TRP A 395 17.28 -9.55 19.72
CA TRP A 395 15.97 -9.88 20.28
C TRP A 395 15.65 -11.38 20.31
N MET A 396 16.48 -12.20 19.69
CA MET A 396 16.41 -13.67 19.73
C MET A 396 17.45 -14.27 20.71
N GLY A 397 18.00 -13.44 21.61
CA GLY A 397 19.04 -13.83 22.56
C GLY A 397 20.38 -14.08 21.86
N ASP A 398 20.76 -13.18 20.96
CA ASP A 398 22.00 -13.20 20.17
C ASP A 398 22.20 -14.49 19.37
N ARG A 399 21.09 -15.07 18.87
CA ARG A 399 21.12 -16.27 18.05
C ARG A 399 21.10 -15.95 16.57
N ARG A 400 21.74 -16.83 15.79
CA ARG A 400 21.67 -16.82 14.32
C ARG A 400 20.54 -17.74 13.84
N ILE A 401 20.02 -17.46 12.64
CA ILE A 401 19.08 -18.36 11.96
C ILE A 401 19.86 -19.25 10.99
N GLU A 402 19.64 -20.56 11.09
CA GLU A 402 20.13 -21.57 10.14
C GLU A 402 18.94 -22.25 9.49
N LEU A 403 18.89 -22.24 8.14
CA LEU A 403 17.84 -22.92 7.37
C LEU A 403 18.37 -24.22 6.81
N LYS A 404 17.61 -25.30 6.95
CA LYS A 404 17.91 -26.64 6.41
C LYS A 404 16.73 -27.13 5.57
N PHE A 405 17.04 -27.78 4.46
CA PHE A 405 16.06 -28.42 3.59
C PHE A 405 16.30 -29.94 3.64
N LYS A 406 15.24 -30.71 3.95
CA LYS A 406 15.25 -32.16 3.96
C LYS A 406 14.33 -32.72 2.91
#